data_d6d35630c7e7e3766327573738f157ca
#
_entry.id   d6d35630c7e7e3766327573738f157ca
#
_cell.length_a   1.000
_cell.length_b   1.000
_cell.length_c   1.000
_cell.angle_alpha   90.00
_cell.angle_beta   90.00
_cell.angle_gamma   90.00
#
_symmetry.space_group_name_H-M   'P 1'
#
loop_
_entity.id
_entity.type
_entity.pdbx_description
1 polymer ?
#
loop_
_entity_poly.entity_id
_entity_poly.type
_entity_poly.pdbx_seq_one_letter_code
_entity_poly.pdbx_strand_id
1 'polypeptide(L)'
;MVVRNINDEEVLETTYLAHGGAMAQMILDRRTLKEIGFLAIARLSPGKEIEAHIDPMEEIYFVLKGSGKMYVDEETRQVGPGDATWIPVGSRHSLFNNGHEDCVILVVASSGG
;
A
#
# COMPACT_ATOMS: atom_id res chain seq x y z
N MET A 1 2.36 5.77 25.01
CA MET A 1 3.05 5.78 23.69
C MET A 1 2.85 4.44 23.02
N VAL A 2 2.48 4.43 21.75
CA VAL A 2 2.36 3.19 20.97
C VAL A 2 3.43 3.19 19.88
N VAL A 3 4.25 2.14 19.86
CA VAL A 3 5.27 1.94 18.84
C VAL A 3 5.08 0.54 18.28
N ARG A 4 5.03 0.41 16.94
CA ARG A 4 4.95 -0.88 16.26
C ARG A 4 6.09 -1.01 15.27
N ASN A 5 6.76 -2.15 15.33
CA ASN A 5 7.77 -2.50 14.35
C ASN A 5 7.17 -3.50 13.36
N ILE A 6 7.60 -3.46 12.11
CA ILE A 6 7.09 -4.37 11.07
C ILE A 6 7.31 -5.85 11.40
N ASN A 7 8.20 -6.16 12.35
CA ASN A 7 8.47 -7.53 12.79
C ASN A 7 7.72 -7.90 14.07
N ASP A 8 6.93 -7.01 14.63
CA ASP A 8 6.16 -7.30 15.83
C ASP A 8 5.03 -8.30 15.53
N GLU A 9 4.72 -9.14 16.51
CA GLU A 9 3.67 -10.14 16.36
C GLU A 9 2.31 -9.49 16.04
N GLU A 10 1.99 -8.37 16.68
CA GLU A 10 0.75 -7.62 16.42
C GLU A 10 0.63 -7.13 14.99
N VAL A 11 1.76 -6.94 14.30
CA VAL A 11 1.78 -6.56 12.88
C VAL A 11 1.70 -7.81 12.01
N LEU A 12 2.51 -8.81 12.30
CA LEU A 12 2.60 -10.04 11.51
C LEU A 12 1.27 -10.81 11.48
N GLU A 13 0.54 -10.83 12.57
CA GLU A 13 -0.76 -11.53 12.64
C GLU A 13 -1.85 -10.90 11.79
N THR A 14 -1.64 -9.67 11.29
CA THR A 14 -2.58 -8.99 10.38
C THR A 14 -2.36 -9.35 8.91
N THR A 15 -1.41 -10.20 8.60
CA THR A 15 -1.04 -10.53 7.21
C THR A 15 -2.23 -11.01 6.39
N TYR A 16 -2.44 -10.38 5.24
CA TYR A 16 -3.51 -10.77 4.31
C TYR A 16 -3.10 -10.49 2.86
N LEU A 17 -3.79 -11.14 1.93
CA LEU A 17 -3.62 -10.91 0.50
C LEU A 17 -4.50 -9.73 0.08
N ALA A 18 -3.90 -8.63 -0.30
CA ALA A 18 -4.59 -7.42 -0.71
C ALA A 18 -4.73 -7.37 -2.23
N HIS A 19 -5.97 -7.19 -2.69
CA HIS A 19 -6.28 -6.95 -4.11
C HIS A 19 -5.58 -7.92 -5.07
N GLY A 20 -5.58 -9.20 -4.73
CA GLY A 20 -5.14 -10.28 -5.60
C GLY A 20 -3.65 -10.53 -5.69
N GLY A 21 -2.78 -9.63 -5.23
CA GLY A 21 -1.36 -9.79 -5.49
C GLY A 21 -0.39 -9.36 -4.39
N ALA A 22 -0.78 -8.47 -3.50
CA ALA A 22 0.11 -7.93 -2.48
C ALA A 22 -0.09 -8.62 -1.13
N MET A 23 1.00 -8.98 -0.47
CA MET A 23 0.97 -9.42 0.92
C MET A 23 1.08 -8.19 1.81
N ALA A 24 0.01 -7.86 2.52
CA ALA A 24 -0.10 -6.66 3.32
C ALA A 24 -0.16 -6.96 4.82
N GLN A 25 0.38 -6.04 5.60
CA GLN A 25 0.37 -6.08 7.05
C GLN A 25 0.07 -4.70 7.60
N MET A 26 -0.79 -4.63 8.61
CA MET A 26 -1.16 -3.39 9.26
C MET A 26 -0.15 -3.06 10.35
N ILE A 27 0.61 -1.98 10.15
CA ILE A 27 1.55 -1.48 11.16
C ILE A 27 0.78 -0.75 12.25
N LEU A 28 -0.05 0.20 11.85
CA LEU A 28 -0.96 0.92 12.73
C LEU A 28 -2.32 0.98 12.05
N ASP A 29 -3.38 0.73 12.79
CA ASP A 29 -4.74 0.74 12.27
C ASP A 29 -5.73 1.23 13.34
N ARG A 30 -7.03 0.96 13.12
CA ARG A 30 -8.12 1.41 14.00
C ARG A 30 -8.00 0.91 15.44
N ARG A 31 -7.17 -0.09 15.72
CA ARG A 31 -6.90 -0.52 17.11
C ARG A 31 -6.24 0.59 17.91
N THR A 32 -5.55 1.52 17.22
CA THR A 32 -4.81 2.64 17.83
C THR A 32 -5.24 3.98 17.26
N LEU A 33 -5.39 4.08 15.93
CA LEU A 33 -5.63 5.33 15.22
C LEU A 33 -7.06 5.80 15.36
N LYS A 34 -7.27 7.13 15.37
CA LYS A 34 -8.58 7.76 15.50
C LYS A 34 -9.05 8.45 14.22
N GLU A 35 -8.16 9.20 13.58
CA GLU A 35 -8.49 10.00 12.41
C GLU A 35 -7.80 9.49 11.13
N ILE A 36 -6.59 8.98 11.25
CA ILE A 36 -5.91 8.30 10.14
C ILE A 36 -6.44 6.87 10.10
N GLY A 37 -6.76 6.37 8.91
CA GLY A 37 -7.32 5.03 8.77
C GLY A 37 -6.33 3.92 9.09
N PHE A 38 -5.20 3.90 8.38
CA PHE A 38 -4.15 2.93 8.66
C PHE A 38 -2.82 3.33 8.02
N LEU A 39 -1.75 2.70 8.53
CA LEU A 39 -0.44 2.63 7.93
C LEU A 39 -0.13 1.15 7.74
N ALA A 40 0.03 0.72 6.51
CA ALA A 40 0.33 -0.66 6.16
C ALA A 40 1.65 -0.75 5.41
N ILE A 41 2.26 -1.92 5.47
CA ILE A 41 3.35 -2.30 4.56
C ILE A 41 2.82 -3.39 3.64
N ALA A 42 3.10 -3.28 2.34
CA ALA A 42 2.69 -4.27 1.36
C ALA A 42 3.88 -4.68 0.50
N ARG A 43 3.95 -5.98 0.22
CA ARG A 43 5.01 -6.57 -0.59
C ARG A 43 4.40 -7.23 -1.80
N LEU A 44 4.94 -6.89 -2.97
CA LEU A 44 4.44 -7.34 -4.25
C LEU A 44 5.57 -8.05 -4.98
N SER A 45 5.46 -9.36 -5.11
CA SER A 45 6.45 -10.16 -5.83
C SER A 45 6.50 -9.81 -7.32
N PRO A 46 7.62 -10.07 -8.02
CA PRO A 46 7.69 -9.82 -9.47
C PRO A 46 6.55 -10.48 -10.23
N GLY A 47 5.95 -9.73 -11.14
CA GLY A 47 4.82 -10.20 -11.95
C GLY A 47 3.46 -10.16 -11.27
N LYS A 48 3.41 -9.79 -10.00
CA LYS A 48 2.16 -9.64 -9.27
C LYS A 48 1.67 -8.20 -9.31
N GLU A 49 0.39 -8.03 -9.03
CA GLU A 49 -0.21 -6.70 -9.04
C GLU A 49 -1.18 -6.51 -7.87
N ILE A 50 -1.29 -5.26 -7.45
CA ILE A 50 -2.46 -4.78 -6.70
C ILE A 50 -3.49 -4.49 -7.78
N GLU A 51 -4.49 -5.34 -7.90
CA GLU A 51 -5.50 -5.24 -8.95
C GLU A 51 -6.23 -3.91 -8.88
N ALA A 52 -6.64 -3.40 -10.04
CA ALA A 52 -7.33 -2.12 -10.14
C ALA A 52 -8.60 -2.12 -9.30
N HIS A 53 -8.76 -1.12 -8.47
CA HIS A 53 -9.91 -0.96 -7.59
C HIS A 53 -10.13 0.50 -7.24
N ILE A 54 -11.26 0.78 -6.61
CA ILE A 54 -11.64 2.11 -6.13
C ILE A 54 -11.90 2.01 -4.64
N ASP A 55 -11.30 2.90 -3.87
CA ASP A 55 -11.50 2.98 -2.44
C ASP A 55 -12.21 4.28 -2.04
N PRO A 56 -13.02 4.26 -0.97
CA PRO A 56 -13.67 5.46 -0.45
C PRO A 56 -12.73 6.31 0.40
N MET A 57 -11.43 6.02 0.39
CA MET A 57 -10.42 6.68 1.19
C MET A 57 -9.40 7.39 0.31
N GLU A 58 -8.84 8.49 0.81
CA GLU A 58 -7.64 9.08 0.24
C GLU A 58 -6.46 8.22 0.66
N GLU A 59 -5.52 7.96 -0.26
CA GLU A 59 -4.38 7.09 0.02
C GLU A 59 -3.08 7.66 -0.50
N ILE A 60 -1.97 7.20 0.10
CA ILE A 60 -0.62 7.44 -0.38
C ILE A 60 0.08 6.08 -0.48
N TYR A 61 0.71 5.81 -1.62
CA TYR A 61 1.64 4.70 -1.78
C TYR A 61 3.05 5.26 -1.83
N PHE A 62 3.89 4.84 -0.91
CA PHE A 62 5.30 5.25 -0.85
C PHE A 62 6.19 4.04 -1.09
N VAL A 63 7.02 4.08 -2.14
CA VAL A 63 7.90 2.96 -2.48
C VAL A 63 9.15 2.99 -1.61
N LEU A 64 9.37 1.90 -0.88
CA LEU A 64 10.58 1.70 -0.08
C LEU A 64 11.66 0.98 -0.85
N LYS A 65 11.27 -0.02 -1.66
CA LYS A 65 12.20 -0.90 -2.37
C LYS A 65 11.55 -1.42 -3.63
N GLY A 66 12.37 -1.72 -4.63
CA GLY A 66 11.88 -2.23 -5.89
C GLY A 66 11.24 -1.15 -6.74
N SER A 67 10.49 -1.55 -7.75
CA SER A 67 9.83 -0.63 -8.67
C SER A 67 8.54 -1.23 -9.18
N GLY A 68 7.71 -0.41 -9.79
CA GLY A 68 6.47 -0.87 -10.36
C GLY A 68 5.87 0.15 -11.31
N LYS A 69 4.84 -0.29 -12.00
CA LYS A 69 4.05 0.55 -12.89
C LYS A 69 2.77 0.95 -12.15
N MET A 70 2.67 2.23 -11.86
CA MET A 70 1.55 2.79 -11.10
C MET A 70 0.51 3.38 -12.05
N TYR A 71 -0.75 3.05 -11.78
CA TYR A 71 -1.90 3.58 -12.53
C TYR A 71 -2.81 4.32 -11.55
N VAL A 72 -3.15 5.55 -11.89
CA VAL A 72 -4.20 6.32 -11.19
C VAL A 72 -5.09 6.94 -12.24
N ASP A 73 -6.33 6.52 -12.26
CA ASP A 73 -7.31 6.87 -13.30
C ASP A 73 -6.74 6.56 -14.70
N GLU A 74 -6.52 7.56 -15.54
CA GLU A 74 -5.98 7.37 -16.89
C GLU A 74 -4.46 7.63 -16.99
N GLU A 75 -3.84 7.96 -15.86
CA GLU A 75 -2.41 8.22 -15.83
C GLU A 75 -1.63 6.96 -15.46
N THR A 76 -0.46 6.84 -16.03
CA THR A 76 0.44 5.71 -15.81
C THR A 76 1.86 6.23 -15.64
N ARG A 77 2.56 5.71 -14.66
CA ARG A 77 3.96 6.10 -14.43
C ARG A 77 4.74 4.96 -13.79
N GLN A 78 6.00 4.82 -14.21
CA GLN A 78 6.96 3.96 -13.52
C GLN A 78 7.38 4.66 -12.22
N VAL A 79 7.33 3.93 -11.11
CA VAL A 79 7.72 4.42 -9.79
C VAL A 79 8.81 3.55 -9.19
N GLY A 80 9.63 4.12 -8.33
CA GLY A 80 10.73 3.45 -7.66
C GLY A 80 10.98 4.01 -6.26
N PRO A 81 12.06 3.57 -5.59
CA PRO A 81 12.31 3.95 -4.20
C PRO A 81 12.28 5.45 -3.96
N GLY A 82 11.54 5.86 -2.93
CA GLY A 82 11.39 7.26 -2.58
C GLY A 82 10.22 7.97 -3.27
N ASP A 83 9.55 7.32 -4.23
CA ASP A 83 8.39 7.92 -4.89
C ASP A 83 7.15 7.76 -4.02
N ALA A 84 6.40 8.85 -3.90
CA ALA A 84 5.10 8.87 -3.24
C ALA A 84 4.02 9.15 -4.29
N THR A 85 3.01 8.29 -4.34
CA THR A 85 1.84 8.49 -5.21
C THR A 85 0.65 8.88 -4.36
N TRP A 86 0.04 10.00 -4.70
CA TRP A 86 -1.23 10.41 -4.10
C TRP A 86 -2.40 9.80 -4.88
N ILE A 87 -3.30 9.16 -4.16
CA ILE A 87 -4.51 8.55 -4.73
C ILE A 87 -5.72 9.27 -4.15
N PRO A 88 -6.40 10.10 -4.96
CA PRO A 88 -7.61 10.80 -4.51
C PRO A 88 -8.73 9.82 -4.14
N VAL A 89 -9.61 10.26 -3.27
CA VAL A 89 -10.84 9.51 -2.96
C VAL A 89 -11.58 9.18 -4.26
N GLY A 90 -11.94 7.92 -4.44
CA GLY A 90 -12.73 7.47 -5.59
C GLY A 90 -11.96 7.27 -6.88
N SER A 91 -10.64 7.48 -6.88
CA SER A 91 -9.82 7.21 -8.07
C SER A 91 -9.52 5.73 -8.21
N ARG A 92 -9.71 5.22 -9.41
CA ARG A 92 -9.33 3.85 -9.76
C ARG A 92 -7.81 3.76 -9.84
N HIS A 93 -7.22 2.80 -9.16
CA HIS A 93 -5.77 2.67 -9.12
C HIS A 93 -5.30 1.23 -9.06
N SER A 94 -4.07 1.01 -9.50
CA SER A 94 -3.40 -0.29 -9.47
C SER A 94 -1.89 -0.11 -9.46
N LEU A 95 -1.18 -1.15 -9.06
CA LEU A 95 0.28 -1.18 -9.09
C LEU A 95 0.72 -2.57 -9.57
N PHE A 96 1.51 -2.60 -10.63
CA PHE A 96 2.06 -3.83 -11.18
C PHE A 96 3.57 -3.87 -10.99
N ASN A 97 4.07 -4.96 -10.39
CA ASN A 97 5.51 -5.16 -10.27
C ASN A 97 6.06 -5.72 -11.59
N ASN A 98 6.60 -4.84 -12.41
CA ASN A 98 7.24 -5.21 -13.68
C ASN A 98 8.77 -5.34 -13.56
N GLY A 99 9.29 -5.40 -12.33
CA GLY A 99 10.72 -5.55 -12.06
C GLY A 99 11.11 -6.99 -11.75
N HIS A 100 12.32 -7.16 -11.22
CA HIS A 100 12.91 -8.47 -10.93
C HIS A 100 13.06 -8.74 -9.42
N GLU A 101 12.71 -7.79 -8.58
CA GLU A 101 12.72 -7.95 -7.12
C GLU A 101 11.37 -7.52 -6.55
N ASP A 102 11.14 -7.83 -5.28
CA ASP A 102 9.92 -7.41 -4.60
C ASP A 102 9.79 -5.89 -4.62
N CYS A 103 8.59 -5.42 -4.89
CA CYS A 103 8.21 -4.04 -4.72
C CYS A 103 7.58 -3.90 -3.34
N VAL A 104 8.21 -3.11 -2.47
CA VAL A 104 7.77 -2.91 -1.09
C VAL A 104 7.30 -1.49 -0.94
N ILE A 105 6.06 -1.33 -0.50
CA ILE A 105 5.44 -0.01 -0.33
C ILE A 105 4.89 0.17 1.08
N LEU A 106 4.85 1.41 1.53
CA LEU A 106 4.01 1.83 2.64
C LEU A 106 2.72 2.39 2.06
N VAL A 107 1.61 2.06 2.70
CA VAL A 107 0.29 2.57 2.33
C VAL A 107 -0.27 3.33 3.52
N VAL A 108 -0.61 4.60 3.29
CA VAL A 108 -1.33 5.42 4.26
C VAL A 108 -2.73 5.67 3.70
N ALA A 109 -3.73 5.45 4.51
CA ALA A 109 -5.12 5.68 4.11
C ALA A 109 -5.83 6.55 5.14
N SER A 110 -6.74 7.39 4.65
CA SER A 110 -7.64 8.15 5.52
C SER A 110 -8.64 7.21 6.20
N SER A 111 -9.39 7.71 7.16
CA SER A 111 -10.39 6.90 7.86
C SER A 111 -11.61 6.54 7.01
N GLY A 112 -11.78 7.17 5.86
CA GLY A 112 -12.92 6.93 4.97
C GLY A 112 -14.20 7.61 5.41
N GLY A 113 -14.11 8.49 6.39
CA GLY A 113 -15.29 9.16 6.92
C GLY A 113 -15.17 10.65 6.94
#